data_371d9410152f9a898ade3f5418c56b51
#
_entry.id   371d9410152f9a898ade3f5418c56b51
#
_cell.length_a   1.000
_cell.length_b   1.000
_cell.length_c   1.000
_cell.angle_alpha   90.00
_cell.angle_beta   90.00
_cell.angle_gamma   90.00
#
_symmetry.space_group_name_H-M   'P 1'
#
loop_
_entity.id
_entity.type
_entity.pdbx_description
1 polymer ?
#
loop_
_entity_poly.entity_id
_entity_poly.type
_entity_poly.pdbx_seq_one_letter_code
_entity_poly.pdbx_strand_id
1 'polypeptide(L)'
;MRIDVPHVIAVVGPTAAGKSDLGVALAQALDGEVVNADSMQLYRGMDIGTAKLTEDERQGVPHHLLDMWDVTQAASVAEYQRLARAEIDRLLAAGRTPVLVGGSGLYVRAAIDALEFPGTDPQVRARLEAELDTLGSGPLHARLAAVDPEAARAILPGNGRRIVRALEVVEITGRPFTANLPGHDSVYDTVQIGVDVPRPELDERITLRVDRMWEAGLVGEVAALETAGLREGRTASRALGYQQVLAALAGECTDAEARAETVRATKRFARRQDSWFRRDGRVHWLAGRGQELVGQALALLGPARSGGHSLIT
;
A
#
# COMPACT_ATOMS: atom_id res chain seq x y z
N MET A 1 -33.98 -3.50 -14.66
CA MET A 1 -32.56 -3.36 -14.99
C MET A 1 -31.81 -3.42 -13.67
N ARG A 2 -31.14 -4.52 -13.36
CA ARG A 2 -30.31 -4.62 -12.14
C ARG A 2 -29.11 -3.70 -12.35
N ILE A 3 -29.01 -2.65 -11.55
CA ILE A 3 -27.79 -1.87 -11.47
C ILE A 3 -26.89 -2.67 -10.55
N ASP A 4 -25.92 -3.37 -11.13
CA ASP A 4 -24.91 -4.08 -10.37
C ASP A 4 -24.03 -3.03 -9.68
N VAL A 5 -24.24 -2.82 -8.39
CA VAL A 5 -23.27 -2.09 -7.57
C VAL A 5 -22.02 -2.96 -7.50
N PRO A 6 -20.85 -2.43 -7.83
CA PRO A 6 -19.62 -3.21 -7.77
C PRO A 6 -19.42 -3.81 -6.39
N HIS A 7 -18.97 -5.05 -6.35
CA HIS A 7 -18.81 -5.77 -5.10
C HIS A 7 -17.65 -5.21 -4.26
N VAL A 8 -16.60 -4.65 -4.90
CA VAL A 8 -15.42 -4.06 -4.23
C VAL A 8 -15.14 -2.67 -4.78
N ILE A 9 -14.89 -1.71 -3.90
CA ILE A 9 -14.46 -0.35 -4.28
C ILE A 9 -13.02 -0.17 -3.83
N ALA A 10 -12.12 0.22 -4.73
CA ALA A 10 -10.73 0.50 -4.38
C ALA A 10 -10.43 1.99 -4.55
N VAL A 11 -10.16 2.69 -3.43
CA VAL A 11 -9.77 4.10 -3.40
C VAL A 11 -8.24 4.19 -3.40
N VAL A 12 -7.69 4.64 -4.51
CA VAL A 12 -6.25 4.62 -4.79
C VAL A 12 -5.68 6.00 -5.10
N GLY A 13 -4.36 6.09 -5.19
CA GLY A 13 -3.66 7.34 -5.55
C GLY A 13 -2.52 7.69 -4.59
N PRO A 14 -1.87 8.85 -4.79
CA PRO A 14 -0.70 9.24 -4.02
C PRO A 14 -1.05 9.56 -2.56
N THR A 15 -0.03 9.51 -1.69
CA THR A 15 -0.18 9.99 -0.31
C THR A 15 -0.58 11.47 -0.29
N ALA A 16 -1.29 11.90 0.73
CA ALA A 16 -1.85 13.24 0.91
C ALA A 16 -2.94 13.66 -0.11
N ALA A 17 -3.44 12.74 -0.96
CA ALA A 17 -4.50 13.07 -1.92
C ALA A 17 -5.91 13.17 -1.30
N GLY A 18 -6.15 12.59 -0.10
CA GLY A 18 -7.48 12.57 0.53
C GLY A 18 -8.22 11.23 0.39
N LYS A 19 -7.47 10.14 0.14
CA LYS A 19 -8.05 8.79 -0.02
C LYS A 19 -8.82 8.30 1.21
N SER A 20 -8.30 8.56 2.41
CA SER A 20 -8.89 8.08 3.66
C SER A 20 -10.25 8.72 3.89
N ASP A 21 -10.37 10.05 3.71
CA ASP A 21 -11.62 10.78 3.86
C ASP A 21 -12.68 10.28 2.85
N LEU A 22 -12.26 10.07 1.58
CA LEU A 22 -13.14 9.50 0.57
C LEU A 22 -13.57 8.07 0.91
N GLY A 23 -12.63 7.26 1.41
CA GLY A 23 -12.90 5.88 1.82
C GLY A 23 -13.94 5.79 2.95
N VAL A 24 -13.80 6.63 3.98
CA VAL A 24 -14.77 6.73 5.09
C VAL A 24 -16.15 7.16 4.57
N ALA A 25 -16.19 8.23 3.74
CA ALA A 25 -17.46 8.73 3.21
C ALA A 25 -18.16 7.71 2.31
N LEU A 26 -17.43 6.96 1.47
CA LEU A 26 -17.99 5.89 0.65
C LEU A 26 -18.48 4.72 1.49
N ALA A 27 -17.73 4.31 2.51
CA ALA A 27 -18.15 3.26 3.43
C ALA A 27 -19.46 3.63 4.15
N GLN A 28 -19.59 4.87 4.63
CA GLN A 28 -20.83 5.35 5.23
C GLN A 28 -22.01 5.37 4.26
N ALA A 29 -21.78 5.85 3.02
CA ALA A 29 -22.85 5.97 2.02
C ALA A 29 -23.34 4.62 1.47
N LEU A 30 -22.51 3.58 1.51
CA LEU A 30 -22.75 2.28 0.86
C LEU A 30 -22.90 1.13 1.86
N ASP A 31 -23.11 1.42 3.13
CA ASP A 31 -23.15 0.42 4.20
C ASP A 31 -21.92 -0.52 4.17
N GLY A 32 -20.77 0.09 3.99
CA GLY A 32 -19.49 -0.59 3.79
C GLY A 32 -18.56 -0.49 4.99
N GLU A 33 -17.41 -1.16 4.85
CA GLU A 33 -16.31 -1.13 5.81
C GLU A 33 -15.00 -0.96 5.07
N VAL A 34 -14.02 -0.30 5.72
CA VAL A 34 -12.72 -0.04 5.09
C VAL A 34 -11.76 -1.22 5.27
N VAL A 35 -11.13 -1.63 4.19
CA VAL A 35 -10.00 -2.59 4.20
C VAL A 35 -8.72 -1.84 3.84
N ASN A 36 -7.74 -1.85 4.75
CA ASN A 36 -6.50 -1.11 4.54
C ASN A 36 -5.61 -1.76 3.47
N ALA A 37 -5.09 -0.94 2.55
CA ALA A 37 -4.08 -1.31 1.56
C ALA A 37 -2.84 -0.40 1.59
N ASP A 38 -2.54 0.18 2.75
CA ASP A 38 -1.26 0.82 3.02
C ASP A 38 -0.35 -0.12 3.80
N SER A 39 0.80 -0.45 3.22
CA SER A 39 1.73 -1.43 3.78
C SER A 39 2.34 -1.04 5.13
N MET A 40 2.38 0.27 5.45
CA MET A 40 2.97 0.75 6.70
C MET A 40 1.96 0.86 7.83
N GLN A 41 0.68 1.04 7.53
CA GLN A 41 -0.40 1.04 8.53
C GLN A 41 -0.72 -0.36 9.08
N LEU A 42 -0.14 -1.41 8.51
CA LEU A 42 -0.21 -2.77 9.03
C LEU A 42 0.58 -2.96 10.34
N TYR A 43 1.50 -2.03 10.66
CA TYR A 43 2.34 -2.12 11.84
C TYR A 43 1.73 -1.43 13.05
N ARG A 44 1.77 -2.12 14.21
CA ARG A 44 1.33 -1.56 15.49
C ARG A 44 2.20 -0.40 15.92
N GLY A 45 1.56 0.68 16.38
CA GLY A 45 2.24 1.86 16.89
C GLY A 45 2.89 2.74 15.83
N MET A 46 2.80 2.38 14.55
CA MET A 46 3.18 3.25 13.44
C MET A 46 1.96 4.07 13.01
N ASP A 47 1.60 5.07 13.80
CA ASP A 47 0.33 5.79 13.67
C ASP A 47 0.52 7.18 13.07
N ILE A 48 1.34 8.02 13.71
CA ILE A 48 1.59 9.40 13.27
C ILE A 48 2.29 9.42 11.92
N GLY A 49 3.42 8.71 11.81
CA GLY A 49 4.24 8.71 10.59
C GLY A 49 3.59 8.05 9.38
N THR A 50 2.57 7.22 9.58
CA THR A 50 1.77 6.62 8.49
C THR A 50 0.48 7.36 8.21
N ALA A 51 0.15 8.39 9.01
CA ALA A 51 -1.13 9.08 8.99
C ALA A 51 -2.32 8.12 9.10
N LYS A 52 -2.22 7.14 10.01
CA LYS A 52 -3.32 6.23 10.35
C LYS A 52 -4.45 7.05 10.98
N LEU A 53 -5.68 6.85 10.52
CA LEU A 53 -6.83 7.56 11.07
C LEU A 53 -7.05 7.17 12.54
N THR A 54 -7.28 8.16 13.38
CA THR A 54 -7.77 7.96 14.75
C THR A 54 -9.19 7.38 14.73
N GLU A 55 -9.67 6.87 15.88
CA GLU A 55 -11.04 6.35 15.97
C GLU A 55 -12.08 7.42 15.64
N ASP A 56 -11.88 8.66 16.09
CA ASP A 56 -12.76 9.78 15.79
C ASP A 56 -12.78 10.11 14.28
N GLU A 57 -11.63 10.09 13.63
CA GLU A 57 -11.50 10.33 12.18
C GLU A 57 -12.13 9.22 11.35
N ARG A 58 -12.24 7.99 11.89
CA ARG A 58 -12.95 6.87 11.23
C ARG A 58 -14.47 7.04 11.27
N GLN A 59 -14.99 7.94 12.07
CA GLN A 59 -16.41 8.32 12.14
C GLN A 59 -17.35 7.10 12.30
N GLY A 60 -16.96 6.13 13.12
CA GLY A 60 -17.72 4.89 13.35
C GLY A 60 -17.63 3.84 12.25
N VAL A 61 -16.87 4.07 11.17
CA VAL A 61 -16.63 3.08 10.11
C VAL A 61 -15.58 2.07 10.57
N PRO A 62 -15.88 0.76 10.56
CA PRO A 62 -14.90 -0.26 10.86
C PRO A 62 -13.75 -0.25 9.85
N HIS A 63 -12.52 -0.35 10.35
CA HIS A 63 -11.31 -0.43 9.56
C HIS A 63 -10.59 -1.74 9.84
N HIS A 64 -10.32 -2.51 8.81
CA HIS A 64 -9.69 -3.82 8.87
C HIS A 64 -8.25 -3.76 8.37
N LEU A 65 -7.43 -4.70 8.83
CA LEU A 65 -6.02 -4.82 8.49
C LEU A 65 -5.18 -3.61 8.88
N LEU A 66 -5.48 -3.03 10.03
CA LEU A 66 -4.60 -2.12 10.75
C LEU A 66 -3.92 -2.90 11.89
N ASP A 67 -2.71 -2.51 12.29
CA ASP A 67 -2.04 -3.04 13.49
C ASP A 67 -1.86 -4.57 13.54
N MET A 68 -1.62 -5.18 12.38
CA MET A 68 -1.52 -6.63 12.24
C MET A 68 -0.18 -7.18 12.71
N TRP A 69 0.90 -6.41 12.53
CA TRP A 69 2.26 -6.87 12.74
C TRP A 69 3.04 -5.98 13.70
N ASP A 70 3.97 -6.59 14.43
CA ASP A 70 4.95 -5.86 15.21
C ASP A 70 6.07 -5.33 14.30
N VAL A 71 6.71 -4.22 14.70
CA VAL A 71 7.70 -3.53 13.86
C VAL A 71 8.94 -4.37 13.52
N THR A 72 9.20 -5.44 14.26
CA THR A 72 10.27 -6.41 13.99
C THR A 72 9.93 -7.40 12.88
N GLN A 73 8.64 -7.58 12.57
CA GLN A 73 8.19 -8.54 11.56
C GLN A 73 8.40 -7.99 10.14
N ALA A 74 8.80 -8.85 9.24
CA ALA A 74 8.90 -8.48 7.82
C ALA A 74 7.52 -8.56 7.16
N ALA A 75 7.08 -7.48 6.53
CA ALA A 75 5.84 -7.49 5.75
C ALA A 75 5.91 -8.48 4.59
N SER A 76 4.88 -9.31 4.47
CA SER A 76 4.70 -10.27 3.38
C SER A 76 3.47 -9.89 2.55
N VAL A 77 3.68 -9.58 1.26
CA VAL A 77 2.56 -9.29 0.35
C VAL A 77 1.66 -10.50 0.15
N ALA A 78 2.23 -11.72 0.18
CA ALA A 78 1.46 -12.97 0.08
C ALA A 78 0.54 -13.17 1.29
N GLU A 79 1.04 -12.89 2.49
CA GLU A 79 0.24 -12.96 3.71
C GLU A 79 -0.85 -11.88 3.71
N TYR A 80 -0.49 -10.65 3.35
CA TYR A 80 -1.46 -9.57 3.19
C TYR A 80 -2.56 -9.95 2.19
N GLN A 81 -2.21 -10.51 1.02
CA GLN A 81 -3.19 -10.97 0.02
C GLN A 81 -4.20 -11.93 0.62
N ARG A 82 -3.72 -12.94 1.35
CA ARG A 82 -4.58 -13.93 2.00
C ARG A 82 -5.54 -13.27 3.01
N LEU A 83 -5.02 -12.37 3.84
CA LEU A 83 -5.80 -11.66 4.86
C LEU A 83 -6.80 -10.68 4.21
N ALA A 84 -6.38 -9.91 3.21
CA ALA A 84 -7.23 -8.94 2.53
C ALA A 84 -8.38 -9.63 1.81
N ARG A 85 -8.12 -10.73 1.10
CA ARG A 85 -9.17 -11.50 0.42
C ARG A 85 -10.13 -12.16 1.40
N ALA A 86 -9.62 -12.74 2.49
CA ALA A 86 -10.49 -13.32 3.52
C ALA A 86 -11.42 -12.26 4.14
N GLU A 87 -10.93 -11.03 4.32
CA GLU A 87 -11.74 -9.93 4.86
C GLU A 87 -12.75 -9.42 3.82
N ILE A 88 -12.34 -9.25 2.57
CA ILE A 88 -13.25 -8.90 1.46
C ILE A 88 -14.36 -9.94 1.34
N ASP A 89 -14.02 -11.23 1.30
CA ASP A 89 -14.99 -12.33 1.18
C ASP A 89 -15.97 -12.35 2.37
N ARG A 90 -15.47 -12.11 3.58
CA ARG A 90 -16.31 -12.00 4.79
C ARG A 90 -17.32 -10.87 4.67
N LEU A 91 -16.89 -9.69 4.23
CA LEU A 91 -17.74 -8.52 4.05
C LEU A 91 -18.80 -8.75 2.98
N LEU A 92 -18.41 -9.29 1.82
CA LEU A 92 -19.33 -9.63 0.73
C LEU A 92 -20.38 -10.66 1.17
N ALA A 93 -19.96 -11.69 1.91
CA ALA A 93 -20.88 -12.70 2.46
C ALA A 93 -21.87 -12.11 3.47
N ALA A 94 -21.48 -11.05 4.18
CA ALA A 94 -22.33 -10.29 5.09
C ALA A 94 -23.20 -9.23 4.39
N GLY A 95 -23.12 -9.11 3.07
CA GLY A 95 -23.85 -8.08 2.30
C GLY A 95 -23.29 -6.68 2.49
N ARG A 96 -22.07 -6.53 3.00
CA ARG A 96 -21.39 -5.24 3.24
C ARG A 96 -20.49 -4.91 2.06
N THR A 97 -20.31 -3.63 1.77
CA THR A 97 -19.42 -3.16 0.70
C THR A 97 -17.98 -3.04 1.19
N PRO A 98 -17.02 -3.85 0.68
CA PRO A 98 -15.60 -3.66 1.00
C PRO A 98 -15.07 -2.41 0.29
N VAL A 99 -14.55 -1.44 1.06
CA VAL A 99 -13.88 -0.25 0.53
C VAL A 99 -12.39 -0.38 0.80
N LEU A 100 -11.63 -0.82 -0.20
CA LEU A 100 -10.18 -0.98 -0.13
C LEU A 100 -9.51 0.39 -0.27
N VAL A 101 -8.75 0.84 0.73
CA VAL A 101 -8.13 2.16 0.75
C VAL A 101 -6.62 2.07 0.87
N GLY A 102 -5.87 2.59 -0.10
CA GLY A 102 -4.42 2.62 0.04
C GLY A 102 -3.64 3.22 -1.11
N GLY A 103 -2.37 3.48 -0.84
CA GLY A 103 -1.40 4.01 -1.81
C GLY A 103 -0.31 3.00 -2.21
N SER A 104 -0.33 1.80 -1.65
CA SER A 104 0.64 0.74 -1.95
C SER A 104 0.16 -0.10 -3.12
N GLY A 105 0.50 0.29 -4.37
CA GLY A 105 -0.06 -0.29 -5.59
C GLY A 105 0.07 -1.81 -5.67
N LEU A 106 1.18 -2.40 -5.19
CA LEU A 106 1.33 -3.85 -5.15
C LEU A 106 0.34 -4.50 -4.16
N TYR A 107 0.03 -3.85 -3.03
CA TYR A 107 -0.92 -4.34 -2.05
C TYR A 107 -2.35 -4.27 -2.57
N VAL A 108 -2.72 -3.15 -3.20
CA VAL A 108 -4.01 -3.02 -3.89
C VAL A 108 -4.17 -4.16 -4.91
N ARG A 109 -3.20 -4.34 -5.81
CA ARG A 109 -3.24 -5.42 -6.79
C ARG A 109 -3.25 -6.81 -6.16
N ALA A 110 -2.51 -7.04 -5.08
CA ALA A 110 -2.53 -8.30 -4.37
C ALA A 110 -3.94 -8.65 -3.85
N ALA A 111 -4.66 -7.66 -3.34
CA ALA A 111 -6.03 -7.86 -2.87
C ALA A 111 -7.00 -8.19 -4.02
N ILE A 112 -6.97 -7.42 -5.13
CA ILE A 112 -8.03 -7.44 -6.14
C ILE A 112 -7.69 -8.20 -7.43
N ASP A 113 -6.41 -8.43 -7.77
CA ASP A 113 -5.98 -9.08 -9.01
C ASP A 113 -5.53 -10.52 -8.78
N ALA A 114 -5.59 -11.36 -9.83
CA ALA A 114 -5.15 -12.75 -9.82
C ALA A 114 -3.62 -12.89 -9.77
N LEU A 115 -2.99 -12.22 -8.76
CA LEU A 115 -1.56 -12.32 -8.50
C LEU A 115 -1.24 -13.60 -7.73
N GLU A 116 -0.27 -14.36 -8.21
CA GLU A 116 0.35 -15.45 -7.47
C GLU A 116 1.68 -14.97 -6.87
N PHE A 117 1.86 -15.22 -5.59
CA PHE A 117 3.12 -14.97 -4.91
C PHE A 117 3.80 -16.30 -4.62
N PRO A 118 4.82 -16.67 -5.40
CA PRO A 118 5.64 -17.82 -5.08
C PRO A 118 6.18 -17.69 -3.65
N GLY A 119 6.22 -18.79 -2.92
CA GLY A 119 6.75 -18.83 -1.57
C GLY A 119 8.17 -18.24 -1.48
N THR A 120 8.64 -18.09 -0.27
CA THR A 120 10.04 -17.75 0.05
C THR A 120 10.70 -18.94 0.71
N ASP A 121 11.97 -19.22 0.35
CA ASP A 121 12.84 -20.14 1.07
C ASP A 121 13.89 -19.31 1.83
N PRO A 122 13.86 -19.30 3.18
CA PRO A 122 14.82 -18.51 3.96
C PRO A 122 16.27 -18.87 3.71
N GLN A 123 16.58 -20.15 3.40
CA GLN A 123 17.96 -20.60 3.14
C GLN A 123 18.43 -20.11 1.78
N VAL A 124 17.61 -20.28 0.73
CA VAL A 124 17.91 -19.78 -0.61
C VAL A 124 18.05 -18.26 -0.57
N ARG A 125 17.14 -17.58 0.12
CA ARG A 125 17.18 -16.13 0.27
C ARG A 125 18.46 -15.65 0.94
N ALA A 126 18.80 -16.22 2.11
CA ALA A 126 20.01 -15.83 2.85
C ALA A 126 21.28 -16.05 2.04
N ARG A 127 21.39 -17.16 1.32
CA ARG A 127 22.52 -17.44 0.44
C ARG A 127 22.64 -16.41 -0.68
N LEU A 128 21.53 -16.09 -1.37
CA LEU A 128 21.54 -15.12 -2.46
C LEU A 128 21.82 -13.69 -1.95
N GLU A 129 21.37 -13.33 -0.75
CA GLU A 129 21.70 -12.05 -0.12
C GLU A 129 23.19 -11.98 0.23
N ALA A 130 23.79 -13.04 0.79
CA ALA A 130 25.22 -13.10 1.06
C ALA A 130 26.07 -13.04 -0.23
N GLU A 131 25.62 -13.69 -1.31
CA GLU A 131 26.25 -13.56 -2.61
C GLU A 131 26.17 -12.12 -3.15
N LEU A 132 25.02 -11.43 -2.97
CA LEU A 132 24.85 -10.03 -3.34
C LEU A 132 25.80 -9.11 -2.59
N ASP A 133 25.96 -9.33 -1.29
CA ASP A 133 26.85 -8.53 -0.44
C ASP A 133 28.34 -8.74 -0.81
N THR A 134 28.70 -9.94 -1.22
CA THR A 134 30.10 -10.30 -1.55
C THR A 134 30.48 -9.94 -2.98
N LEU A 135 29.62 -10.23 -3.94
CA LEU A 135 29.90 -10.13 -5.37
C LEU A 135 29.33 -8.86 -6.01
N GLY A 136 28.41 -8.20 -5.34
CA GLY A 136 27.62 -7.12 -5.91
C GLY A 136 26.50 -7.61 -6.84
N SER A 137 25.72 -6.68 -7.36
CA SER A 137 24.53 -7.00 -8.15
C SER A 137 24.83 -7.44 -9.59
N GLY A 138 25.99 -7.06 -10.16
CA GLY A 138 26.33 -7.34 -11.55
C GLY A 138 26.39 -8.84 -11.88
N PRO A 139 27.20 -9.65 -11.17
CA PRO A 139 27.27 -11.09 -11.38
C PRO A 139 25.92 -11.81 -11.19
N LEU A 140 25.14 -11.39 -10.19
CA LEU A 140 23.81 -11.96 -9.98
C LEU A 140 22.84 -11.59 -11.11
N HIS A 141 22.93 -10.38 -11.65
CA HIS A 141 22.14 -9.97 -12.81
C HIS A 141 22.51 -10.76 -14.07
N ALA A 142 23.80 -11.04 -14.28
CA ALA A 142 24.26 -11.90 -15.38
C ALA A 142 23.71 -13.34 -15.23
N ARG A 143 23.71 -13.89 -13.99
CA ARG A 143 23.09 -15.19 -13.70
C ARG A 143 21.58 -15.18 -13.96
N LEU A 144 20.88 -14.10 -13.57
CA LEU A 144 19.45 -13.95 -13.89
C LEU A 144 19.23 -13.91 -15.40
N ALA A 145 20.08 -13.21 -16.16
CA ALA A 145 19.98 -13.14 -17.61
C ALA A 145 20.15 -14.51 -18.30
N ALA A 146 20.92 -15.43 -17.68
CA ALA A 146 21.09 -16.78 -18.20
C ALA A 146 19.88 -17.68 -17.95
N VAL A 147 19.13 -17.50 -16.84
CA VAL A 147 18.00 -18.35 -16.45
C VAL A 147 16.63 -17.73 -16.76
N ASP A 148 16.56 -16.41 -16.76
CA ASP A 148 15.34 -15.63 -17.09
C ASP A 148 15.73 -14.33 -17.79
N PRO A 149 16.01 -14.37 -19.12
CA PRO A 149 16.41 -13.19 -19.87
C PRO A 149 15.36 -12.07 -19.87
N GLU A 150 14.08 -12.41 -19.71
CA GLU A 150 12.99 -11.45 -19.71
C GLU A 150 12.94 -10.68 -18.38
N ALA A 151 13.07 -11.38 -17.26
CA ALA A 151 13.21 -10.75 -15.96
C ALA A 151 14.47 -9.86 -15.91
N ALA A 152 15.60 -10.32 -16.44
CA ALA A 152 16.82 -9.53 -16.46
C ALA A 152 16.69 -8.24 -17.29
N ARG A 153 15.96 -8.26 -18.40
CA ARG A 153 15.65 -7.04 -19.18
C ARG A 153 14.76 -6.06 -18.40
N ALA A 154 13.83 -6.58 -17.60
CA ALA A 154 12.88 -5.78 -16.83
C ALA A 154 13.46 -5.24 -15.49
N ILE A 155 14.53 -5.85 -14.98
CA ILE A 155 15.14 -5.51 -13.69
C ILE A 155 16.48 -4.80 -13.95
N LEU A 156 16.59 -3.56 -13.44
CA LEU A 156 17.83 -2.80 -13.55
C LEU A 156 19.00 -3.54 -12.86
N PRO A 157 20.21 -3.57 -13.45
CA PRO A 157 21.38 -4.26 -12.90
C PRO A 157 21.77 -3.84 -11.47
N GLY A 158 21.47 -2.60 -11.06
CA GLY A 158 21.70 -2.10 -9.71
C GLY A 158 20.61 -2.48 -8.68
N ASN A 159 19.52 -3.14 -9.10
CA ASN A 159 18.43 -3.50 -8.18
C ASN A 159 18.65 -4.89 -7.57
N GLY A 160 19.68 -5.02 -6.70
CA GLY A 160 20.08 -6.27 -6.09
C GLY A 160 18.94 -7.03 -5.40
N ARG A 161 18.06 -6.33 -4.66
CA ARG A 161 16.92 -6.98 -4.02
C ARG A 161 15.97 -7.66 -5.00
N ARG A 162 15.68 -7.00 -6.12
CA ARG A 162 14.76 -7.56 -7.12
C ARG A 162 15.40 -8.69 -7.89
N ILE A 163 16.72 -8.62 -8.10
CA ILE A 163 17.52 -9.69 -8.70
C ILE A 163 17.52 -10.92 -7.79
N VAL A 164 17.83 -10.76 -6.50
CA VAL A 164 17.79 -11.84 -5.51
C VAL A 164 16.40 -12.48 -5.48
N ARG A 165 15.33 -11.69 -5.47
CA ARG A 165 13.97 -12.24 -5.48
C ARG A 165 13.65 -13.01 -6.75
N ALA A 166 14.06 -12.52 -7.91
CA ALA A 166 13.84 -13.22 -9.17
C ALA A 166 14.60 -14.55 -9.20
N LEU A 167 15.87 -14.58 -8.81
CA LEU A 167 16.67 -15.80 -8.71
C LEU A 167 16.08 -16.80 -7.71
N GLU A 168 15.65 -16.32 -6.53
CA GLU A 168 14.97 -17.18 -5.54
C GLU A 168 13.72 -17.83 -6.13
N VAL A 169 12.86 -17.07 -6.80
CA VAL A 169 11.62 -17.61 -7.41
C VAL A 169 11.96 -18.65 -8.47
N VAL A 170 12.93 -18.38 -9.34
CA VAL A 170 13.36 -19.36 -10.34
C VAL A 170 13.87 -20.63 -9.68
N GLU A 171 14.67 -20.52 -8.62
CA GLU A 171 15.25 -21.67 -7.93
C GLU A 171 14.19 -22.51 -7.19
N ILE A 172 13.22 -21.85 -6.53
CA ILE A 172 12.16 -22.55 -5.76
C ILE A 172 11.13 -23.20 -6.67
N THR A 173 10.76 -22.51 -7.77
CA THR A 173 9.62 -22.90 -8.61
C THR A 173 10.01 -23.65 -9.88
N GLY A 174 11.27 -23.53 -10.32
CA GLY A 174 11.73 -23.97 -11.64
C GLY A 174 11.11 -23.18 -12.80
N ARG A 175 10.44 -22.05 -12.55
CA ARG A 175 9.72 -21.25 -13.54
C ARG A 175 10.31 -19.84 -13.61
N PRO A 176 10.29 -19.18 -14.78
CA PRO A 176 10.69 -17.78 -14.91
C PRO A 176 9.91 -16.87 -13.96
N PHE A 177 10.60 -15.87 -13.41
CA PHE A 177 9.98 -14.87 -12.53
C PHE A 177 8.90 -14.05 -13.24
N THR A 178 9.13 -13.71 -14.50
CA THR A 178 8.18 -12.96 -15.34
C THR A 178 6.89 -13.72 -15.62
N ALA A 179 6.94 -15.06 -15.66
CA ALA A 179 5.75 -15.89 -15.86
C ALA A 179 4.71 -15.78 -14.71
N ASN A 180 5.12 -15.21 -13.57
CA ASN A 180 4.28 -15.03 -12.40
C ASN A 180 3.76 -13.59 -12.24
N LEU A 181 3.91 -12.75 -13.27
CA LEU A 181 3.36 -11.39 -13.32
C LEU A 181 2.13 -11.40 -14.26
N PRO A 182 0.95 -11.75 -13.75
CA PRO A 182 -0.28 -11.74 -14.54
C PRO A 182 -0.64 -10.32 -14.97
N GLY A 183 -1.49 -10.23 -16.00
CA GLY A 183 -2.12 -8.99 -16.43
C GLY A 183 -2.94 -8.31 -15.32
N HIS A 184 -3.89 -7.48 -15.72
CA HIS A 184 -4.80 -6.78 -14.81
C HIS A 184 -6.13 -7.56 -14.64
N ASP A 185 -6.05 -8.87 -14.40
CA ASP A 185 -7.22 -9.75 -14.24
C ASP A 185 -7.72 -9.65 -12.80
N SER A 186 -8.86 -9.01 -12.61
CA SER A 186 -9.49 -8.87 -11.29
C SER A 186 -10.18 -10.16 -10.85
N VAL A 187 -10.01 -10.53 -9.57
CA VAL A 187 -10.70 -11.66 -8.93
C VAL A 187 -12.07 -11.27 -8.35
N TYR A 188 -12.32 -9.98 -8.25
CA TYR A 188 -13.58 -9.39 -7.81
C TYR A 188 -14.12 -8.45 -8.88
N ASP A 189 -15.43 -8.26 -8.90
CA ASP A 189 -16.02 -7.11 -9.59
C ASP A 189 -15.63 -5.84 -8.81
N THR A 190 -14.73 -5.04 -9.38
CA THR A 190 -14.05 -3.95 -8.68
C THR A 190 -14.11 -2.66 -9.49
N VAL A 191 -14.52 -1.57 -8.83
CA VAL A 191 -14.30 -0.22 -9.35
C VAL A 191 -13.14 0.44 -8.62
N GLN A 192 -12.14 0.88 -9.38
CA GLN A 192 -11.00 1.61 -8.85
C GLN A 192 -11.19 3.10 -9.04
N ILE A 193 -11.15 3.87 -7.94
CA ILE A 193 -11.30 5.32 -7.92
C ILE A 193 -9.96 5.95 -7.53
N GLY A 194 -9.36 6.67 -8.46
CA GLY A 194 -8.15 7.44 -8.24
C GLY A 194 -8.46 8.87 -7.79
N VAL A 195 -7.86 9.33 -6.70
CA VAL A 195 -7.98 10.74 -6.27
C VAL A 195 -6.95 11.58 -6.97
N ASP A 196 -7.39 12.44 -7.88
CA ASP A 196 -6.54 13.33 -8.67
C ASP A 196 -6.35 14.69 -7.98
N VAL A 197 -5.10 15.06 -7.74
CA VAL A 197 -4.73 16.33 -7.11
C VAL A 197 -3.62 16.97 -7.93
N PRO A 198 -3.74 18.25 -8.33
CA PRO A 198 -2.69 18.95 -9.04
C PRO A 198 -1.37 18.91 -8.28
N ARG A 199 -0.28 18.68 -9.00
CA ARG A 199 1.04 18.44 -8.40
C ARG A 199 1.51 19.51 -7.42
N PRO A 200 1.41 20.83 -7.74
CA PRO A 200 1.80 21.86 -6.78
C PRO A 200 1.04 21.76 -5.46
N GLU A 201 -0.27 21.58 -5.54
CA GLU A 201 -1.13 21.43 -4.38
C GLU A 201 -0.79 20.18 -3.56
N LEU A 202 -0.53 19.04 -4.22
CA LEU A 202 -0.14 17.81 -3.55
C LEU A 202 1.19 17.99 -2.80
N ASP A 203 2.15 18.71 -3.40
CA ASP A 203 3.44 19.01 -2.79
C ASP A 203 3.32 19.89 -1.54
N GLU A 204 2.39 20.86 -1.54
CA GLU A 204 2.03 21.67 -0.36
C GLU A 204 1.37 20.83 0.72
N ARG A 205 0.38 20.01 0.37
CA ARG A 205 -0.29 19.10 1.31
C ARG A 205 0.69 18.14 1.97
N ILE A 206 1.67 17.62 1.22
CA ILE A 206 2.73 16.75 1.77
C ILE A 206 3.57 17.52 2.78
N THR A 207 3.97 18.75 2.47
CA THR A 207 4.77 19.56 3.39
C THR A 207 4.01 19.81 4.70
N LEU A 208 2.77 20.27 4.62
CA LEU A 208 1.92 20.53 5.78
C LEU A 208 1.64 19.23 6.59
N ARG A 209 1.50 18.10 5.93
CA ARG A 209 1.32 16.81 6.61
C ARG A 209 2.55 16.43 7.41
N VAL A 210 3.75 16.55 6.83
CA VAL A 210 4.99 16.25 7.56
C VAL A 210 5.16 17.19 8.74
N ASP A 211 4.84 18.49 8.57
CA ASP A 211 4.88 19.44 9.67
C ASP A 211 3.98 19.03 10.83
N ARG A 212 2.73 18.66 10.53
CA ARG A 212 1.78 18.15 11.53
C ARG A 212 2.23 16.84 12.19
N MET A 213 2.90 15.94 11.46
CA MET A 213 3.46 14.72 12.04
C MET A 213 4.52 15.05 13.11
N TRP A 214 5.39 16.01 12.86
CA TRP A 214 6.37 16.48 13.85
C TRP A 214 5.71 17.12 15.06
N GLU A 215 4.72 17.99 14.83
CA GLU A 215 3.93 18.63 15.89
C GLU A 215 3.13 17.60 16.73
N ALA A 216 2.64 16.55 16.11
CA ALA A 216 1.93 15.47 16.79
C ALA A 216 2.85 14.50 17.55
N GLY A 217 4.18 14.66 17.44
CA GLY A 217 5.14 13.88 18.22
C GLY A 217 5.73 12.67 17.51
N LEU A 218 5.89 12.70 16.18
CA LEU A 218 6.50 11.62 15.40
C LEU A 218 7.86 11.18 15.97
N VAL A 219 8.69 12.12 16.43
CA VAL A 219 10.00 11.79 17.03
C VAL A 219 9.84 10.90 18.27
N GLY A 220 8.86 11.20 19.12
CA GLY A 220 8.55 10.38 20.30
C GLY A 220 7.99 9.00 19.92
N GLU A 221 7.12 8.92 18.89
CA GLU A 221 6.62 7.65 18.37
C GLU A 221 7.78 6.77 17.89
N VAL A 222 8.71 7.33 17.11
CA VAL A 222 9.85 6.56 16.59
C VAL A 222 10.79 6.11 17.70
N ALA A 223 11.06 6.97 18.71
CA ALA A 223 11.90 6.60 19.85
C ALA A 223 11.28 5.45 20.67
N ALA A 224 9.96 5.46 20.88
CA ALA A 224 9.26 4.37 21.54
C ALA A 224 9.34 3.06 20.72
N LEU A 225 9.13 3.13 19.40
CA LEU A 225 9.23 1.99 18.50
C LEU A 225 10.66 1.47 18.35
N GLU A 226 11.67 2.33 18.46
CA GLU A 226 13.08 1.91 18.49
C GLU A 226 13.33 1.00 19.69
N THR A 227 12.78 1.32 20.86
CA THR A 227 12.85 0.47 22.05
C THR A 227 12.12 -0.87 21.84
N ALA A 228 11.09 -0.89 20.99
CA ALA A 228 10.36 -2.09 20.60
C ALA A 228 11.00 -2.88 19.43
N GLY A 229 12.21 -2.52 19.00
CA GLY A 229 12.96 -3.24 17.97
C GLY A 229 12.72 -2.75 16.54
N LEU A 230 12.30 -1.50 16.33
CA LEU A 230 12.07 -0.95 14.98
C LEU A 230 13.32 -1.08 14.08
N ARG A 231 14.54 -0.92 14.62
CA ARG A 231 15.79 -1.01 13.83
C ARG A 231 16.03 -2.40 13.24
N GLU A 232 15.61 -3.46 13.93
CA GLU A 232 15.71 -4.85 13.45
C GLU A 232 14.67 -5.15 12.38
N GLY A 233 13.59 -4.37 12.31
CA GLY A 233 12.53 -4.56 11.36
C GLY A 233 12.93 -4.22 9.93
N ARG A 234 13.13 -5.23 9.08
CA ARG A 234 13.60 -5.07 7.68
C ARG A 234 12.71 -4.16 6.81
N THR A 235 11.45 -4.02 7.15
CA THR A 235 10.45 -3.24 6.39
C THR A 235 10.07 -1.97 7.13
N ALA A 236 9.66 -2.07 8.39
CA ALA A 236 9.17 -0.94 9.19
C ALA A 236 10.24 0.16 9.36
N SER A 237 11.51 -0.20 9.62
CA SER A 237 12.62 0.76 9.78
C SER A 237 12.87 1.63 8.55
N ARG A 238 12.38 1.23 7.38
CA ARG A 238 12.56 1.94 6.10
C ARG A 238 11.35 2.78 5.71
N ALA A 239 10.34 2.82 6.55
CA ALA A 239 9.18 3.68 6.32
C ALA A 239 9.59 5.15 6.30
N LEU A 240 8.95 5.92 5.41
CA LEU A 240 9.21 7.36 5.31
C LEU A 240 8.81 8.07 6.61
N GLY A 241 9.62 8.99 7.05
CA GLY A 241 9.53 9.61 8.36
C GLY A 241 10.32 8.82 9.39
N TYR A 242 10.08 7.53 9.53
CA TYR A 242 10.75 6.66 10.51
C TYR A 242 12.25 6.54 10.25
N GLN A 243 12.64 6.23 9.01
CA GLN A 243 14.05 6.14 8.64
C GLN A 243 14.81 7.45 8.92
N GLN A 244 14.20 8.60 8.62
CA GLN A 244 14.82 9.90 8.82
C GLN A 244 14.95 10.25 10.30
N VAL A 245 13.91 9.98 11.10
CA VAL A 245 13.95 10.20 12.54
C VAL A 245 14.96 9.26 13.21
N LEU A 246 15.03 7.98 12.81
CA LEU A 246 16.05 7.05 13.31
C LEU A 246 17.48 7.54 13.03
N ALA A 247 17.74 8.18 11.89
CA ALA A 247 19.03 8.80 11.57
C ALA A 247 19.32 10.00 12.50
N ALA A 248 18.30 10.83 12.78
CA ALA A 248 18.44 11.95 13.72
C ALA A 248 18.70 11.46 15.16
N LEU A 249 17.99 10.43 15.62
CA LEU A 249 18.21 9.82 16.94
C LEU A 249 19.61 9.19 17.08
N ALA A 250 20.18 8.70 15.97
CA ALA A 250 21.56 8.21 15.92
C ALA A 250 22.61 9.33 15.84
N GLY A 251 22.19 10.60 15.73
CA GLY A 251 23.12 11.74 15.60
C GLY A 251 23.74 11.87 14.18
N GLU A 252 23.20 11.17 13.18
CA GLU A 252 23.67 11.22 11.80
C GLU A 252 23.23 12.51 11.07
N CYS A 253 22.16 13.14 11.55
CA CYS A 253 21.65 14.42 11.07
C CYS A 253 20.88 15.14 12.19
N THR A 254 20.58 16.41 11.96
CA THR A 254 19.72 17.20 12.85
C THR A 254 18.24 16.84 12.63
N ASP A 255 17.38 17.14 13.61
CA ASP A 255 15.92 16.97 13.48
C ASP A 255 15.36 17.78 12.30
N ALA A 256 15.84 19.01 12.09
CA ALA A 256 15.43 19.84 10.96
C ALA A 256 15.79 19.22 9.59
N GLU A 257 16.97 18.60 9.50
CA GLU A 257 17.40 17.89 8.29
C GLU A 257 16.56 16.64 8.04
N ALA A 258 16.26 15.85 9.10
CA ALA A 258 15.40 14.68 9.04
C ALA A 258 13.99 15.06 8.52
N ARG A 259 13.40 16.14 9.09
CA ARG A 259 12.11 16.66 8.65
C ARG A 259 12.14 17.09 7.18
N ALA A 260 13.15 17.86 6.78
CA ALA A 260 13.30 18.31 5.39
C ALA A 260 13.47 17.13 4.42
N GLU A 261 14.26 16.11 4.77
CA GLU A 261 14.43 14.92 3.93
C GLU A 261 13.15 14.08 3.88
N THR A 262 12.38 14.00 4.98
CA THR A 262 11.08 13.35 4.98
C THR A 262 10.13 13.99 3.97
N VAL A 263 10.06 15.32 3.90
CA VAL A 263 9.27 16.05 2.89
C VAL A 263 9.74 15.68 1.48
N ARG A 264 11.05 15.75 1.21
CA ARG A 264 11.61 15.45 -0.12
C ARG A 264 11.35 13.99 -0.53
N ALA A 265 11.57 13.06 0.38
CA ALA A 265 11.37 11.63 0.13
C ALA A 265 9.89 11.30 -0.10
N THR A 266 8.98 11.92 0.67
CA THR A 266 7.53 11.75 0.51
C THR A 266 7.03 12.31 -0.82
N LYS A 267 7.53 13.47 -1.27
CA LYS A 267 7.24 14.01 -2.61
C LYS A 267 7.71 13.07 -3.74
N ARG A 268 8.90 12.45 -3.60
CA ARG A 268 9.37 11.42 -4.55
C ARG A 268 8.50 10.18 -4.51
N PHE A 269 8.08 9.74 -3.33
CA PHE A 269 7.20 8.59 -3.16
C PHE A 269 5.83 8.82 -3.80
N ALA A 270 5.20 9.97 -3.56
CA ALA A 270 3.93 10.34 -4.17
C ALA A 270 3.98 10.33 -5.72
N ARG A 271 5.10 10.76 -6.32
CA ARG A 271 5.30 10.66 -7.78
C ARG A 271 5.33 9.21 -8.26
N ARG A 272 5.99 8.32 -7.52
CA ARG A 272 6.02 6.89 -7.87
C ARG A 272 4.65 6.23 -7.75
N GLN A 273 3.88 6.59 -6.70
CA GLN A 273 2.50 6.12 -6.53
C GLN A 273 1.60 6.58 -7.69
N ASP A 274 1.64 7.88 -8.02
CA ASP A 274 0.88 8.44 -9.12
C ASP A 274 1.23 7.74 -10.45
N SER A 275 2.52 7.65 -10.78
CA SER A 275 2.99 6.94 -11.97
C SER A 275 2.61 5.46 -12.00
N TRP A 276 2.51 4.80 -10.84
CA TRP A 276 2.05 3.41 -10.76
C TRP A 276 0.59 3.28 -11.14
N PHE A 277 -0.28 4.04 -10.48
CA PHE A 277 -1.73 3.94 -10.70
C PHE A 277 -2.17 4.50 -12.05
N ARG A 278 -1.47 5.50 -12.62
CA ARG A 278 -1.76 6.02 -13.98
C ARG A 278 -1.53 4.99 -15.10
N ARG A 279 -0.76 3.94 -14.85
CA ARG A 279 -0.56 2.84 -15.81
C ARG A 279 -1.70 1.83 -15.83
N ASP A 280 -2.55 1.83 -14.83
CA ASP A 280 -3.72 0.95 -14.76
C ASP A 280 -4.92 1.68 -15.37
N GLY A 281 -5.30 1.29 -16.58
CA GLY A 281 -6.42 1.90 -17.31
C GLY A 281 -7.80 1.66 -16.68
N ARG A 282 -7.88 0.83 -15.63
CA ARG A 282 -9.14 0.57 -14.88
C ARG A 282 -9.40 1.67 -13.82
N VAL A 283 -8.43 2.52 -13.52
CA VAL A 283 -8.58 3.57 -12.50
C VAL A 283 -9.34 4.75 -13.06
N HIS A 284 -10.50 5.05 -12.48
CA HIS A 284 -11.29 6.24 -12.74
C HIS A 284 -10.77 7.40 -11.90
N TRP A 285 -10.09 8.36 -12.54
CA TRP A 285 -9.52 9.49 -11.84
C TRP A 285 -10.56 10.59 -11.63
N LEU A 286 -10.79 10.95 -10.37
CA LEU A 286 -11.72 12.00 -9.97
C LEU A 286 -10.96 13.17 -9.34
N ALA A 287 -11.26 14.38 -9.82
CA ALA A 287 -10.73 15.62 -9.26
C ALA A 287 -11.81 16.29 -8.41
N GLY A 288 -11.42 16.89 -7.29
CA GLY A 288 -12.35 17.57 -6.38
C GLY A 288 -11.96 17.40 -4.92
N ARG A 289 -12.78 17.91 -4.04
CA ARG A 289 -12.57 17.83 -2.59
C ARG A 289 -13.89 17.63 -1.84
N GLY A 290 -13.81 17.04 -0.66
CA GLY A 290 -14.95 16.91 0.25
C GLY A 290 -16.17 16.32 -0.45
N GLN A 291 -17.33 16.93 -0.25
CA GLN A 291 -18.63 16.45 -0.77
C GLN A 291 -18.71 16.37 -2.29
N GLU A 292 -18.00 17.25 -3.02
CA GLU A 292 -17.95 17.19 -4.49
C GLU A 292 -17.31 15.89 -4.96
N LEU A 293 -16.15 15.53 -4.40
CA LEU A 293 -15.43 14.29 -4.74
C LEU A 293 -16.27 13.05 -4.38
N VAL A 294 -16.94 13.06 -3.22
CA VAL A 294 -17.85 12.00 -2.80
C VAL A 294 -19.01 11.87 -3.77
N GLY A 295 -19.63 12.97 -4.18
CA GLY A 295 -20.72 12.98 -5.15
C GLY A 295 -20.33 12.41 -6.50
N GLN A 296 -19.14 12.77 -7.02
CA GLN A 296 -18.60 12.21 -8.27
C GLN A 296 -18.37 10.70 -8.13
N ALA A 297 -17.79 10.25 -7.02
CA ALA A 297 -17.53 8.83 -6.76
C ALA A 297 -18.84 8.01 -6.69
N LEU A 298 -19.85 8.50 -5.98
CA LEU A 298 -21.15 7.86 -5.89
C LEU A 298 -21.88 7.83 -7.25
N ALA A 299 -21.78 8.90 -8.03
CA ALA A 299 -22.34 8.93 -9.38
C ALA A 299 -21.70 7.89 -10.32
N LEU A 300 -20.39 7.65 -10.18
CA LEU A 300 -19.67 6.62 -10.92
C LEU A 300 -20.14 5.20 -10.55
N LEU A 301 -20.48 4.98 -9.27
CA LEU A 301 -20.91 3.68 -8.75
C LEU A 301 -22.40 3.38 -9.06
N GLY A 302 -23.15 4.37 -9.51
CA GLY A 302 -24.60 4.26 -9.76
C GLY A 302 -25.44 4.41 -8.49
N PRO A 303 -26.79 4.46 -8.59
CA PRO A 303 -27.66 4.66 -7.44
C PRO A 303 -27.58 3.46 -6.48
N ALA A 304 -27.39 3.76 -5.19
CA ALA A 304 -27.40 2.77 -4.12
C ALA A 304 -28.72 1.99 -4.10
N ARG A 305 -28.67 0.70 -3.80
CA ARG A 305 -29.88 -0.11 -3.54
C ARG A 305 -30.58 0.44 -2.31
N SER A 306 -31.73 1.08 -2.49
CA SER A 306 -32.67 1.23 -1.41
C SER A 306 -33.15 -0.17 -1.00
N GLY A 307 -32.73 -0.63 0.18
CA GLY A 307 -33.16 -1.91 0.76
C GLY A 307 -34.68 -1.95 0.93
N GLY A 308 -35.38 -2.46 -0.07
CA GLY A 308 -36.80 -2.81 0.03
C GLY A 308 -36.92 -4.11 0.82
N HIS A 309 -37.12 -4.02 2.12
CA HIS A 309 -37.76 -5.08 2.87
C HIS A 309 -39.21 -5.15 2.39
N SER A 310 -39.47 -5.95 1.39
CA SER A 310 -40.84 -6.39 1.08
C SER A 310 -41.18 -7.48 2.10
N LEU A 311 -41.87 -7.06 3.17
CA LEU A 311 -42.67 -7.98 3.98
C LEU A 311 -43.76 -8.56 3.06
N ILE A 312 -43.57 -9.81 2.66
CA ILE A 312 -44.66 -10.59 2.08
C ILE A 312 -45.48 -11.11 3.27
N THR A 313 -46.68 -10.59 3.38
CA THR A 313 -47.79 -11.15 4.18
C THR A 313 -48.21 -12.50 3.63
#